data_4abddb1453efd75c44dfdf52976e5948
#
_entry.id   4abddb1453efd75c44dfdf52976e5948
#
_cell.length_a   1.000
_cell.length_b   1.000
_cell.length_c   1.000
_cell.angle_alpha   90.00
_cell.angle_beta   90.00
_cell.angle_gamma   90.00
#
_symmetry.space_group_name_H-M   'P 1'
#
loop_
_entity.id
_entity.type
_entity.pdbx_description
1 polymer ?
#
loop_
_entity_poly.entity_id
_entity_poly.type
_entity_poly.pdbx_seq_one_letter_code
_entity_poly.pdbx_strand_id
1 'polypeptide(L)'
;MSKISIRFFNDREVRAVWDEENSKWWFSVIDVVGVLNNQDDYEKNRNYWKFMKAKLKKENHQLGSVTTQFKLTAPDGKKRLSNVMDYDQIIEFARNFPNNISAPFIEWFTYSDETIDGKSKIKAYKLFESSLLDTIEIGTAKGLIQIHAYLFGGLYDFAGKIRTVNISKGGFKFAAAEYLPKTLEKIEKMPEETFDQIVDKYVEMNVAHPFREGNGRTTRIWLDLMLKRSLKRCVDWSQINKYDYLSAMSESILDDSKIRELLKNALTDKIDDREMFMKGIDYSYYYEEA
;
A
#
# COMPACT_ATOMS: atom_id res chain seq x y z
N MET A 1 -13.52 14.35 -5.84
CA MET A 1 -12.12 14.09 -6.29
C MET A 1 -12.02 12.62 -6.66
N SER A 2 -11.40 12.30 -7.80
CA SER A 2 -11.27 10.90 -8.23
C SER A 2 -10.40 10.12 -7.23
N LYS A 3 -10.89 8.95 -6.77
CA LYS A 3 -10.08 8.02 -5.98
C LYS A 3 -9.09 7.36 -6.94
N ILE A 4 -7.87 7.17 -6.48
CA ILE A 4 -6.86 6.39 -7.20
C ILE A 4 -6.49 5.17 -6.36
N SER A 5 -6.00 4.12 -7.01
CA SER A 5 -5.41 2.95 -6.37
C SER A 5 -4.26 2.44 -7.21
N ILE A 6 -3.26 1.89 -6.55
CA ILE A 6 -2.16 1.17 -7.19
C ILE A 6 -2.22 -0.25 -6.64
N ARG A 7 -2.39 -1.22 -7.53
CA ARG A 7 -2.35 -2.65 -7.19
C ARG A 7 -1.03 -3.21 -7.69
N PHE A 8 -0.50 -4.20 -7.00
CA PHE A 8 0.75 -4.84 -7.37
C PHE A 8 0.51 -6.29 -7.75
N PHE A 9 1.14 -6.69 -8.84
CA PHE A 9 1.24 -8.09 -9.25
C PHE A 9 2.66 -8.39 -9.71
N ASN A 10 3.32 -9.34 -9.08
CA ASN A 10 4.73 -9.65 -9.33
C ASN A 10 5.61 -8.39 -9.31
N ASP A 11 5.48 -7.59 -8.25
CA ASP A 11 6.19 -6.32 -8.04
C ASP A 11 5.94 -5.22 -9.09
N ARG A 12 4.91 -5.38 -9.95
CA ARG A 12 4.54 -4.38 -10.96
C ARG A 12 3.24 -3.68 -10.62
N GLU A 13 3.25 -2.38 -10.81
CA GLU A 13 2.10 -1.52 -10.53
C GLU A 13 1.02 -1.66 -11.60
N VAL A 14 -0.23 -1.75 -11.16
CA VAL A 14 -1.44 -1.58 -11.96
C VAL A 14 -2.22 -0.40 -11.40
N ARG A 15 -2.09 0.77 -12.03
CA ARG A 15 -2.78 1.99 -11.59
C ARG A 15 -4.26 1.92 -11.93
N ALA A 16 -5.09 2.39 -11.01
CA ALA A 16 -6.54 2.48 -11.20
C ALA A 16 -7.08 3.84 -10.76
N VAL A 17 -8.22 4.24 -11.32
CA VAL A 17 -8.97 5.42 -10.95
C VAL A 17 -10.43 5.06 -10.74
N TRP A 18 -11.03 5.59 -9.67
CA TRP A 18 -12.45 5.41 -9.38
C TRP A 18 -13.28 6.45 -10.14
N ASP A 19 -14.29 5.97 -10.83
CA ASP A 19 -15.30 6.77 -11.50
C ASP A 19 -16.52 6.90 -10.57
N GLU A 20 -16.70 8.08 -10.00
CA GLU A 20 -17.81 8.36 -9.06
C GLU A 20 -19.18 8.30 -9.76
N GLU A 21 -19.27 8.70 -11.04
CA GLU A 21 -20.52 8.74 -11.78
C GLU A 21 -21.03 7.33 -12.10
N ASN A 22 -20.13 6.44 -12.49
CA ASN A 22 -20.46 5.07 -12.86
C ASN A 22 -20.19 4.06 -11.73
N SER A 23 -19.72 4.53 -10.56
CA SER A 23 -19.41 3.68 -9.38
C SER A 23 -18.56 2.46 -9.70
N LYS A 24 -17.50 2.65 -10.47
CA LYS A 24 -16.58 1.57 -10.88
C LYS A 24 -15.13 2.00 -11.00
N TRP A 25 -14.24 1.03 -10.89
CA TRP A 25 -12.81 1.20 -11.14
C TRP A 25 -12.46 1.08 -12.61
N TRP A 26 -11.53 1.94 -13.05
CA TRP A 26 -10.90 1.89 -14.36
C TRP A 26 -9.39 1.67 -14.19
N PHE A 27 -8.86 0.66 -14.86
CA PHE A 27 -7.47 0.21 -14.73
C PHE A 27 -6.64 0.61 -15.96
N SER A 28 -5.38 0.97 -15.74
CA SER A 28 -4.44 1.33 -16.82
C SER A 28 -4.13 0.12 -17.70
N VAL A 29 -4.51 0.19 -18.97
CA VAL A 29 -4.25 -0.90 -19.93
C VAL A 29 -2.75 -1.10 -20.15
N ILE A 30 -1.95 -0.01 -20.16
CA ILE A 30 -0.50 -0.10 -20.38
C ILE A 30 0.19 -0.79 -19.22
N ASP A 31 -0.26 -0.56 -17.98
CA ASP A 31 0.28 -1.23 -16.80
C ASP A 31 -0.05 -2.73 -16.83
N VAL A 32 -1.30 -3.09 -17.16
CA VAL A 32 -1.71 -4.49 -17.33
C VAL A 32 -0.90 -5.18 -18.43
N VAL A 33 -0.64 -4.50 -19.54
CA VAL A 33 0.27 -5.01 -20.59
C VAL A 33 1.67 -5.27 -20.05
N GLY A 34 2.20 -4.36 -19.25
CA GLY A 34 3.51 -4.49 -18.61
C GLY A 34 3.59 -5.72 -17.70
N VAL A 35 2.57 -5.90 -16.88
CA VAL A 35 2.42 -7.06 -15.99
C VAL A 35 2.38 -8.37 -16.80
N LEU A 36 1.48 -8.46 -17.78
CA LEU A 36 1.27 -9.68 -18.56
C LEU A 36 2.45 -10.02 -19.49
N ASN A 37 3.24 -9.04 -19.91
CA ASN A 37 4.46 -9.26 -20.71
C ASN A 37 5.74 -9.35 -19.86
N ASN A 38 5.64 -9.21 -18.53
CA ASN A 38 6.80 -9.12 -17.65
C ASN A 38 7.80 -8.03 -18.10
N GLN A 39 7.30 -6.84 -18.44
CA GLN A 39 8.04 -5.77 -19.07
C GLN A 39 7.87 -4.43 -18.35
N ASP A 40 8.97 -3.79 -17.95
CA ASP A 40 8.97 -2.51 -17.22
C ASP A 40 9.07 -1.27 -18.13
N ASP A 41 9.49 -1.45 -19.38
CA ASP A 41 9.62 -0.37 -20.34
C ASP A 41 8.25 0.13 -20.82
N TYR A 42 7.88 1.34 -20.40
CA TYR A 42 6.60 1.97 -20.74
C TYR A 42 6.36 2.10 -22.25
N GLU A 43 7.38 2.47 -23.02
CA GLU A 43 7.23 2.65 -24.49
C GLU A 43 7.02 1.31 -25.20
N LYS A 44 7.67 0.24 -24.74
CA LYS A 44 7.44 -1.12 -25.26
C LYS A 44 6.01 -1.57 -24.95
N ASN A 45 5.53 -1.35 -23.73
CA ASN A 45 4.16 -1.67 -23.32
C ASN A 45 3.13 -0.88 -24.12
N ARG A 46 3.37 0.41 -24.33
CA ARG A 46 2.52 1.26 -25.17
C ARG A 46 2.46 0.79 -26.63
N ASN A 47 3.59 0.40 -27.19
CA ASN A 47 3.66 -0.12 -28.57
C ASN A 47 2.97 -1.48 -28.68
N TYR A 48 3.14 -2.35 -27.68
CA TYR A 48 2.42 -3.62 -27.62
C TYR A 48 0.90 -3.42 -27.53
N TRP A 49 0.44 -2.48 -26.71
CA TRP A 49 -0.98 -2.13 -26.66
C TRP A 49 -1.51 -1.66 -28.00
N LYS A 50 -0.79 -0.79 -28.70
CA LYS A 50 -1.18 -0.34 -30.06
C LYS A 50 -1.34 -1.54 -31.02
N PHE A 51 -0.39 -2.46 -30.99
CA PHE A 51 -0.44 -3.67 -31.79
C PHE A 51 -1.66 -4.54 -31.42
N MET A 52 -1.86 -4.84 -30.15
CA MET A 52 -3.00 -5.64 -29.68
C MET A 52 -4.35 -5.01 -30.01
N LYS A 53 -4.46 -3.69 -29.83
CA LYS A 53 -5.68 -2.95 -30.17
C LYS A 53 -6.01 -3.05 -31.66
N ALA A 54 -5.01 -2.93 -32.53
CA ALA A 54 -5.17 -3.06 -33.97
C ALA A 54 -5.59 -4.50 -34.37
N LYS A 55 -4.97 -5.51 -33.73
CA LYS A 55 -5.32 -6.92 -33.91
C LYS A 55 -6.77 -7.19 -33.52
N LEU A 56 -7.17 -6.83 -32.30
CA LEU A 56 -8.51 -7.00 -31.77
C LEU A 56 -9.57 -6.28 -32.62
N LYS A 57 -9.25 -5.09 -33.11
CA LYS A 57 -10.13 -4.35 -34.04
C LYS A 57 -10.32 -5.10 -35.37
N LYS A 58 -9.26 -5.68 -35.92
CA LYS A 58 -9.32 -6.47 -37.15
C LYS A 58 -10.16 -7.75 -36.99
N GLU A 59 -10.14 -8.34 -35.79
CA GLU A 59 -10.92 -9.51 -35.40
C GLU A 59 -12.37 -9.16 -34.99
N ASN A 60 -12.80 -7.89 -35.15
CA ASN A 60 -14.09 -7.36 -34.69
C ASN A 60 -14.37 -7.57 -33.18
N HIS A 61 -13.31 -7.67 -32.38
CA HIS A 61 -13.44 -7.83 -30.95
C HIS A 61 -13.78 -6.49 -30.26
N GLN A 62 -14.71 -6.50 -29.30
CA GLN A 62 -15.19 -5.27 -28.63
C GLN A 62 -14.06 -4.46 -28.01
N LEU A 63 -13.06 -5.13 -27.42
CA LEU A 63 -11.89 -4.47 -26.82
C LEU A 63 -11.05 -3.66 -27.82
N GLY A 64 -11.09 -4.00 -29.13
CA GLY A 64 -10.42 -3.22 -30.18
C GLY A 64 -10.96 -1.80 -30.34
N SER A 65 -12.19 -1.55 -29.89
CA SER A 65 -12.88 -0.26 -29.95
C SER A 65 -12.82 0.53 -28.64
N VAL A 66 -12.15 0.03 -27.60
CA VAL A 66 -12.01 0.72 -26.31
C VAL A 66 -11.25 2.03 -26.51
N THR A 67 -11.93 3.15 -26.19
CA THR A 67 -11.40 4.52 -26.31
C THR A 67 -11.46 5.28 -24.99
N THR A 68 -11.94 4.68 -23.91
CA THR A 68 -12.05 5.31 -22.59
C THR A 68 -10.67 5.71 -22.09
N GLN A 69 -10.56 6.96 -21.66
CA GLN A 69 -9.31 7.54 -21.16
C GLN A 69 -9.55 8.30 -19.86
N PHE A 70 -8.66 8.10 -18.91
CA PHE A 70 -8.60 8.89 -17.67
C PHE A 70 -7.20 9.49 -17.48
N LYS A 71 -7.13 10.57 -16.72
CA LYS A 71 -5.84 11.14 -16.30
C LYS A 71 -5.26 10.30 -15.17
N LEU A 72 -4.15 9.62 -15.44
CA LEU A 72 -3.36 8.87 -14.45
C LEU A 72 -2.04 9.60 -14.21
N THR A 73 -1.54 9.52 -12.98
CA THR A 73 -0.23 10.06 -12.62
C THR A 73 0.86 9.15 -13.21
N ALA A 74 1.73 9.72 -14.04
CA ALA A 74 2.86 9.02 -14.62
C ALA A 74 4.04 8.95 -13.62
N PRO A 75 5.06 8.09 -13.83
CA PRO A 75 6.22 7.97 -12.95
C PRO A 75 6.97 9.29 -12.69
N ASP A 76 6.91 10.25 -13.65
CA ASP A 76 7.46 11.59 -13.51
C ASP A 76 6.55 12.58 -12.73
N GLY A 77 5.48 12.09 -12.10
CA GLY A 77 4.52 12.87 -11.33
C GLY A 77 3.52 13.66 -12.14
N LYS A 78 3.60 13.66 -13.49
CA LYS A 78 2.68 14.40 -14.34
C LYS A 78 1.42 13.59 -14.66
N LYS A 79 0.26 14.24 -14.64
CA LYS A 79 -1.01 13.61 -15.06
C LYS A 79 -1.12 13.57 -16.59
N ARG A 80 -1.29 12.37 -17.12
CA ARG A 80 -1.46 12.12 -18.57
C ARG A 80 -2.70 11.29 -18.84
N LEU A 81 -3.37 11.58 -19.98
CA LEU A 81 -4.45 10.73 -20.47
C LEU A 81 -3.91 9.34 -20.82
N SER A 82 -4.49 8.31 -20.22
CA SER A 82 -4.13 6.91 -20.42
C SER A 82 -5.37 6.12 -20.81
N ASN A 83 -5.22 5.16 -21.72
CA ASN A 83 -6.28 4.20 -22.00
C ASN A 83 -6.55 3.34 -20.77
N VAL A 84 -7.81 3.19 -20.47
CA VAL A 84 -8.26 2.39 -19.31
C VAL A 84 -9.35 1.40 -19.75
N MET A 85 -9.45 0.34 -18.98
CA MET A 85 -10.50 -0.68 -19.08
C MET A 85 -11.12 -0.89 -17.71
N ASP A 86 -12.41 -1.22 -17.68
CA ASP A 86 -13.05 -1.64 -16.44
C ASP A 86 -12.69 -3.10 -16.08
N TYR A 87 -13.22 -3.56 -14.95
CA TYR A 87 -12.88 -4.86 -14.38
C TYR A 87 -13.10 -6.01 -15.36
N ASP A 88 -14.27 -6.09 -15.99
CA ASP A 88 -14.61 -7.19 -16.90
C ASP A 88 -13.76 -7.12 -18.17
N GLN A 89 -13.54 -5.93 -18.69
CA GLN A 89 -12.70 -5.70 -19.85
C GLN A 89 -11.23 -6.09 -19.60
N ILE A 90 -10.69 -5.87 -18.39
CA ILE A 90 -9.34 -6.30 -18.03
C ILE A 90 -9.24 -7.83 -18.01
N ILE A 91 -10.21 -8.52 -17.42
CA ILE A 91 -10.25 -10.00 -17.41
C ILE A 91 -10.32 -10.54 -18.84
N GLU A 92 -11.19 -9.97 -19.66
CA GLU A 92 -11.34 -10.39 -21.07
C GLU A 92 -10.05 -10.10 -21.87
N PHE A 93 -9.42 -8.95 -21.64
CA PHE A 93 -8.14 -8.61 -22.26
C PHE A 93 -7.03 -9.57 -21.86
N ALA A 94 -6.91 -9.90 -20.57
CA ALA A 94 -5.90 -10.82 -20.07
C ALA A 94 -5.98 -12.23 -20.71
N ARG A 95 -7.18 -12.68 -21.05
CA ARG A 95 -7.39 -13.99 -21.75
C ARG A 95 -6.76 -14.08 -23.13
N ASN A 96 -6.33 -12.95 -23.73
CA ASN A 96 -5.58 -12.95 -24.99
C ASN A 96 -4.09 -13.30 -24.84
N PHE A 97 -3.63 -13.51 -23.61
CA PHE A 97 -2.26 -13.92 -23.29
C PHE A 97 -2.18 -15.41 -22.99
N PRO A 98 -0.99 -16.05 -23.07
CA PRO A 98 -0.82 -17.45 -22.73
C PRO A 98 -1.36 -17.79 -21.34
N ASN A 99 -2.02 -18.94 -21.20
CA ASN A 99 -2.74 -19.31 -19.97
C ASN A 99 -1.83 -19.37 -18.72
N ASN A 100 -0.58 -19.77 -18.88
CA ASN A 100 0.40 -19.77 -17.79
C ASN A 100 0.74 -18.37 -17.25
N ILE A 101 0.42 -17.30 -17.99
CA ILE A 101 0.61 -15.90 -17.60
C ILE A 101 -0.73 -15.31 -17.15
N SER A 102 -1.78 -15.50 -17.96
CA SER A 102 -3.08 -14.87 -17.72
C SER A 102 -3.84 -15.46 -16.54
N ALA A 103 -3.77 -16.78 -16.30
CA ALA A 103 -4.53 -17.42 -15.23
C ALA A 103 -4.13 -16.93 -13.83
N PRO A 104 -2.84 -16.86 -13.44
CA PRO A 104 -2.45 -16.27 -12.16
C PRO A 104 -2.82 -14.79 -12.02
N PHE A 105 -2.70 -14.01 -13.10
CA PHE A 105 -3.11 -12.61 -13.11
C PHE A 105 -4.63 -12.47 -12.91
N ILE A 106 -5.45 -13.22 -13.62
CA ILE A 106 -6.92 -13.18 -13.50
C ILE A 106 -7.35 -13.60 -12.09
N GLU A 107 -6.74 -14.64 -11.52
CA GLU A 107 -7.02 -15.10 -10.17
C GLU A 107 -6.72 -13.98 -9.16
N TRP A 108 -5.52 -13.42 -9.20
CA TRP A 108 -5.14 -12.29 -8.35
C TRP A 108 -6.09 -11.10 -8.54
N PHE A 109 -6.37 -10.72 -9.79
CA PHE A 109 -7.19 -9.56 -10.11
C PHE A 109 -8.63 -9.73 -9.61
N THR A 110 -9.16 -10.97 -9.66
CA THR A 110 -10.52 -11.28 -9.24
C THR A 110 -10.68 -11.31 -7.72
N TYR A 111 -9.70 -11.88 -7.01
CA TYR A 111 -9.87 -12.20 -5.59
C TYR A 111 -9.07 -11.31 -4.64
N SER A 112 -8.20 -10.42 -5.13
CA SER A 112 -7.36 -9.59 -4.25
C SER A 112 -8.16 -8.76 -3.25
N ASP A 113 -9.29 -8.20 -3.65
CA ASP A 113 -10.15 -7.38 -2.77
C ASP A 113 -10.97 -8.23 -1.77
N GLU A 114 -11.12 -9.52 -2.00
CA GLU A 114 -11.85 -10.45 -1.11
C GLU A 114 -10.97 -10.98 0.02
N THR A 115 -9.66 -10.87 -0.10
CA THR A 115 -8.71 -11.26 0.94
C THR A 115 -8.86 -10.38 2.19
N ILE A 116 -8.32 -10.84 3.32
CA ILE A 116 -8.25 -10.00 4.53
C ILE A 116 -7.48 -8.73 4.25
N ASP A 117 -6.38 -8.81 3.48
CA ASP A 117 -5.56 -7.67 3.11
C ASP A 117 -6.33 -6.68 2.22
N GLY A 118 -7.02 -7.15 1.20
CA GLY A 118 -7.89 -6.31 0.37
C GLY A 118 -8.97 -5.59 1.17
N LYS A 119 -9.68 -6.33 2.02
CA LYS A 119 -10.73 -5.78 2.89
C LYS A 119 -10.17 -4.75 3.89
N SER A 120 -9.04 -5.03 4.52
CA SER A 120 -8.40 -4.08 5.44
C SER A 120 -7.83 -2.87 4.71
N LYS A 121 -7.34 -3.01 3.47
CA LYS A 121 -6.89 -1.92 2.61
C LYS A 121 -8.03 -0.94 2.28
N ILE A 122 -9.21 -1.46 1.94
CA ILE A 122 -10.41 -0.64 1.73
C ILE A 122 -10.76 0.15 3.00
N LYS A 123 -10.63 -0.45 4.18
CA LYS A 123 -10.81 0.26 5.46
C LYS A 123 -9.74 1.33 5.67
N ALA A 124 -8.47 1.07 5.33
CA ALA A 124 -7.42 2.06 5.43
C ALA A 124 -7.71 3.31 4.58
N TYR A 125 -8.22 3.14 3.35
CA TYR A 125 -8.68 4.28 2.54
C TYR A 125 -9.79 5.08 3.23
N LYS A 126 -10.78 4.39 3.79
CA LYS A 126 -11.90 5.02 4.51
C LYS A 126 -11.46 5.71 5.80
N LEU A 127 -10.42 5.21 6.45
CA LEU A 127 -9.87 5.85 7.66
C LEU A 127 -9.49 7.30 7.39
N PHE A 128 -8.79 7.55 6.29
CA PHE A 128 -8.37 8.90 5.90
C PHE A 128 -9.49 9.78 5.34
N GLU A 129 -10.61 9.19 4.94
CA GLU A 129 -11.80 9.90 4.46
C GLU A 129 -12.80 10.22 5.59
N SER A 130 -12.56 9.68 6.77
CA SER A 130 -13.46 9.76 7.91
C SER A 130 -12.90 10.66 9.02
N SER A 131 -13.79 11.20 9.86
CA SER A 131 -13.41 11.92 11.08
C SER A 131 -12.80 11.01 12.17
N LEU A 132 -12.64 9.72 11.91
CA LEU A 132 -12.03 8.80 12.87
C LEU A 132 -10.56 9.14 13.15
N LEU A 133 -9.84 9.69 12.17
CA LEU A 133 -8.47 10.16 12.39
C LEU A 133 -8.35 11.17 13.52
N ASP A 134 -9.36 12.03 13.68
CA ASP A 134 -9.39 13.06 14.73
C ASP A 134 -9.55 12.47 16.13
N THR A 135 -9.98 11.20 16.21
CA THR A 135 -10.18 10.48 17.49
C THR A 135 -9.01 9.59 17.90
N ILE A 136 -8.02 9.42 17.01
CA ILE A 136 -6.85 8.59 17.29
C ILE A 136 -5.90 9.34 18.22
N GLU A 137 -5.51 8.69 19.31
CA GLU A 137 -4.52 9.21 20.24
C GLU A 137 -3.10 9.06 19.65
N ILE A 138 -2.69 10.04 18.84
CA ILE A 138 -1.44 9.98 18.08
C ILE A 138 -0.24 9.83 19.01
N GLY A 139 0.69 8.92 18.66
CA GLY A 139 1.93 8.67 19.39
C GLY A 139 1.76 7.77 20.61
N THR A 140 0.55 7.35 20.94
CA THR A 140 0.29 6.47 22.09
C THR A 140 0.09 5.02 21.67
N ALA A 141 0.28 4.07 22.60
CA ALA A 141 -0.04 2.67 22.41
C ALA A 141 -1.56 2.50 22.14
N LYS A 142 -2.40 3.31 22.80
CA LYS A 142 -3.84 3.31 22.58
C LYS A 142 -4.20 3.73 21.17
N GLY A 143 -3.54 4.75 20.62
CA GLY A 143 -3.75 5.16 19.23
C GLY A 143 -3.37 4.09 18.23
N LEU A 144 -2.26 3.37 18.48
CA LEU A 144 -1.88 2.21 17.66
C LEU A 144 -2.95 1.10 17.71
N ILE A 145 -3.48 0.81 18.89
CA ILE A 145 -4.58 -0.16 19.09
C ILE A 145 -5.85 0.28 18.35
N GLN A 146 -6.20 1.58 18.38
CA GLN A 146 -7.34 2.14 17.66
C GLN A 146 -7.20 1.93 16.14
N ILE A 147 -6.03 2.21 15.57
CA ILE A 147 -5.75 1.98 14.15
C ILE A 147 -5.92 0.49 13.81
N HIS A 148 -5.28 -0.40 14.58
CA HIS A 148 -5.36 -1.84 14.35
C HIS A 148 -6.80 -2.38 14.47
N ALA A 149 -7.54 -1.95 15.49
CA ALA A 149 -8.95 -2.32 15.68
C ALA A 149 -9.81 -1.89 14.50
N TYR A 150 -9.57 -0.70 13.96
CA TYR A 150 -10.30 -0.20 12.79
C TYR A 150 -9.96 -0.99 11.52
N LEU A 151 -8.69 -1.20 11.23
CA LEU A 151 -8.26 -1.89 10.02
C LEU A 151 -8.75 -3.35 9.97
N PHE A 152 -8.67 -4.05 11.10
CA PHE A 152 -8.87 -5.49 11.15
C PHE A 152 -10.15 -5.93 11.88
N GLY A 153 -10.95 -4.99 12.41
CA GLY A 153 -12.24 -5.29 13.05
C GLY A 153 -13.18 -6.04 12.13
N GLY A 154 -13.70 -7.18 12.57
CA GLY A 154 -14.52 -8.09 11.77
C GLY A 154 -13.74 -8.94 10.75
N LEU A 155 -12.39 -8.79 10.68
CA LEU A 155 -11.52 -9.61 9.83
C LEU A 155 -10.69 -10.59 10.66
N TYR A 156 -10.24 -10.15 11.85
CA TYR A 156 -9.56 -10.97 12.83
C TYR A 156 -10.29 -10.88 14.17
N ASP A 157 -10.36 -11.99 14.89
CA ASP A 157 -10.93 -12.07 16.25
C ASP A 157 -10.06 -11.36 17.32
N PHE A 158 -8.78 -11.14 17.01
CA PHE A 158 -7.81 -10.41 17.81
C PHE A 158 -7.61 -8.94 17.39
N ALA A 159 -8.45 -8.39 16.51
CA ALA A 159 -8.35 -7.00 16.10
C ALA A 159 -8.37 -6.05 17.32
N GLY A 160 -7.36 -5.16 17.39
CA GLY A 160 -7.21 -4.24 18.53
C GLY A 160 -6.77 -4.88 19.84
N LYS A 161 -6.35 -6.15 19.83
CA LYS A 161 -5.90 -6.84 21.05
C LYS A 161 -4.39 -7.09 21.00
N ILE A 162 -3.69 -6.69 22.05
CA ILE A 162 -2.28 -7.02 22.24
C ILE A 162 -2.12 -8.54 22.35
N ARG A 163 -1.14 -9.09 21.65
CA ARG A 163 -0.87 -10.52 21.67
C ARG A 163 -0.41 -11.01 23.05
N THR A 164 -0.81 -12.22 23.37
CA THR A 164 -0.42 -12.94 24.59
C THR A 164 0.53 -14.11 24.29
N VAL A 165 0.95 -14.26 23.05
CA VAL A 165 1.85 -15.31 22.58
C VAL A 165 3.13 -14.71 21.99
N ASN A 166 4.24 -15.43 22.11
CA ASN A 166 5.49 -15.04 21.48
C ASN A 166 5.41 -15.32 19.99
N ILE A 167 5.96 -14.41 19.19
CA ILE A 167 6.01 -14.52 17.75
C ILE A 167 7.42 -14.25 17.23
N SER A 168 7.70 -14.77 16.02
CA SER A 168 8.97 -14.57 15.32
C SER A 168 8.71 -14.49 13.81
N LYS A 169 9.57 -13.79 13.08
CA LYS A 169 9.55 -13.72 11.61
C LYS A 169 10.98 -13.74 11.10
N GLY A 170 11.27 -14.57 10.09
CA GLY A 170 12.60 -14.63 9.49
C GLY A 170 13.74 -14.97 10.47
N GLY A 171 13.47 -15.76 11.53
CA GLY A 171 14.46 -16.08 12.57
C GLY A 171 14.59 -15.01 13.67
N PHE A 172 14.02 -13.84 13.50
CA PHE A 172 14.00 -12.80 14.52
C PHE A 172 12.85 -13.03 15.52
N LYS A 173 13.16 -12.95 16.84
CA LYS A 173 12.19 -13.02 17.93
C LYS A 173 11.83 -11.61 18.39
N PHE A 174 10.57 -11.25 18.23
CA PHE A 174 10.03 -9.98 18.76
C PHE A 174 9.97 -9.99 20.30
N ALA A 175 9.64 -8.84 20.89
CA ALA A 175 9.53 -8.72 22.35
C ALA A 175 8.66 -9.84 22.94
N ALA A 176 9.08 -10.42 24.07
CA ALA A 176 8.30 -11.47 24.72
C ALA A 176 6.94 -10.91 25.18
N ALA A 177 5.88 -11.69 24.96
CA ALA A 177 4.51 -11.25 25.19
C ALA A 177 4.25 -10.77 26.62
N GLU A 178 4.89 -11.40 27.61
CA GLU A 178 4.78 -11.04 29.02
C GLU A 178 5.30 -9.62 29.34
N TYR A 179 6.25 -9.10 28.54
CA TYR A 179 6.83 -7.76 28.73
C TYR A 179 6.14 -6.68 27.90
N LEU A 180 5.27 -7.05 26.95
CA LEU A 180 4.62 -6.08 26.06
C LEU A 180 3.93 -4.92 26.79
N PRO A 181 3.17 -5.12 27.88
CA PRO A 181 2.54 -4.00 28.57
C PRO A 181 3.54 -2.95 29.05
N LYS A 182 4.65 -3.38 29.66
CA LYS A 182 5.70 -2.47 30.13
C LYS A 182 6.50 -1.85 28.97
N THR A 183 6.72 -2.61 27.90
CA THR A 183 7.40 -2.12 26.72
C THR A 183 6.59 -1.02 26.05
N LEU A 184 5.29 -1.23 25.87
CA LEU A 184 4.40 -0.24 25.28
C LEU A 184 4.31 1.04 26.12
N GLU A 185 4.25 0.90 27.45
CA GLU A 185 4.29 2.05 28.37
C GLU A 185 5.59 2.87 28.24
N LYS A 186 6.75 2.21 28.03
CA LYS A 186 8.02 2.88 27.78
C LYS A 186 8.02 3.61 26.45
N ILE A 187 7.58 2.93 25.38
CA ILE A 187 7.51 3.51 24.03
C ILE A 187 6.58 4.73 24.03
N GLU A 188 5.45 4.67 24.72
CA GLU A 188 4.51 5.79 24.81
C GLU A 188 5.14 7.04 25.39
N LYS A 189 6.05 6.88 26.37
CA LYS A 189 6.77 7.98 27.03
C LYS A 189 7.96 8.52 26.23
N MET A 190 8.34 7.89 25.13
CA MET A 190 9.44 8.38 24.28
C MET A 190 9.04 9.71 23.63
N PRO A 191 10.00 10.66 23.51
CA PRO A 191 9.74 11.93 22.86
C PRO A 191 9.46 11.76 21.36
N GLU A 192 8.77 12.73 20.76
CA GLU A 192 8.35 12.72 19.35
C GLU A 192 8.31 14.13 18.74
N GLU A 193 9.21 15.00 19.18
CA GLU A 193 9.31 16.39 18.74
C GLU A 193 10.16 16.55 17.47
N THR A 194 11.14 15.65 17.29
CA THR A 194 12.05 15.65 16.15
C THR A 194 11.89 14.40 15.29
N PHE A 195 12.38 14.47 14.04
CA PHE A 195 12.39 13.32 13.14
C PHE A 195 13.11 12.11 13.77
N ASP A 196 14.27 12.32 14.36
CA ASP A 196 15.06 11.25 14.96
C ASP A 196 14.32 10.58 16.12
N GLN A 197 13.70 11.34 17.00
CA GLN A 197 12.89 10.83 18.10
C GLN A 197 11.68 10.02 17.62
N ILE A 198 11.03 10.49 16.55
CA ILE A 198 9.88 9.76 15.95
C ILE A 198 10.35 8.43 15.33
N VAL A 199 11.51 8.42 14.67
CA VAL A 199 12.06 7.19 14.10
C VAL A 199 12.50 6.22 15.19
N ASP A 200 13.16 6.69 16.27
CA ASP A 200 13.49 5.85 17.45
C ASP A 200 12.24 5.18 17.98
N LYS A 201 11.18 5.94 18.19
CA LYS A 201 9.89 5.45 18.68
C LYS A 201 9.24 4.44 17.73
N TYR A 202 9.35 4.68 16.44
CA TYR A 202 8.86 3.76 15.40
C TYR A 202 9.62 2.44 15.36
N VAL A 203 10.95 2.47 15.46
CA VAL A 203 11.80 1.27 15.50
C VAL A 203 11.51 0.45 16.75
N GLU A 204 11.41 1.07 17.92
CA GLU A 204 11.05 0.38 19.16
C GLU A 204 9.66 -0.28 19.09
N MET A 205 8.69 0.37 18.44
CA MET A 205 7.36 -0.22 18.23
C MET A 205 7.41 -1.41 17.26
N ASN A 206 8.29 -1.36 16.24
CA ASN A 206 8.52 -2.50 15.36
C ASN A 206 9.13 -3.69 16.10
N VAL A 207 10.07 -3.44 17.01
CA VAL A 207 10.66 -4.50 17.90
C VAL A 207 9.61 -5.07 18.86
N ALA A 208 8.76 -4.23 19.41
CA ALA A 208 7.66 -4.66 20.27
C ALA A 208 6.69 -5.59 19.54
N HIS A 209 6.32 -5.26 18.31
CA HIS A 209 5.44 -6.05 17.44
C HIS A 209 4.17 -6.52 18.15
N PRO A 210 3.31 -5.60 18.62
CA PRO A 210 2.34 -5.91 19.66
C PRO A 210 1.16 -6.76 19.21
N PHE A 211 0.91 -6.95 17.92
CA PHE A 211 -0.21 -7.73 17.40
C PHE A 211 0.25 -9.07 16.82
N ARG A 212 -0.69 -10.01 16.64
CA ARG A 212 -0.41 -11.30 16.00
C ARG A 212 -0.16 -11.14 14.50
N GLU A 213 -0.84 -10.21 13.86
CA GLU A 213 -0.74 -9.88 12.44
C GLU A 213 -1.06 -8.39 12.24
N GLY A 214 -0.69 -7.79 11.10
CA GLY A 214 -1.04 -6.41 10.75
C GLY A 214 -0.17 -5.33 11.40
N ASN A 215 0.93 -5.70 12.05
CA ASN A 215 1.82 -4.74 12.73
C ASN A 215 2.38 -3.70 11.74
N GLY A 216 2.98 -4.12 10.63
CA GLY A 216 3.59 -3.22 9.66
C GLY A 216 2.60 -2.19 9.12
N ARG A 217 1.44 -2.63 8.66
CA ARG A 217 0.36 -1.76 8.14
C ARG A 217 -0.11 -0.74 9.17
N THR A 218 -0.26 -1.17 10.42
CA THR A 218 -0.69 -0.32 11.52
C THR A 218 0.38 0.69 11.93
N THR A 219 1.64 0.24 12.07
CA THR A 219 2.74 1.09 12.55
C THR A 219 3.16 2.13 11.51
N ARG A 220 3.04 1.86 10.19
CA ARG A 220 3.30 2.87 9.16
C ARG A 220 2.28 4.01 9.19
N ILE A 221 1.00 3.72 9.40
CA ILE A 221 -0.02 4.76 9.62
C ILE A 221 0.28 5.55 10.89
N TRP A 222 0.62 4.88 11.97
CA TRP A 222 0.97 5.50 13.24
C TRP A 222 2.18 6.43 13.13
N LEU A 223 3.23 6.02 12.39
CA LEU A 223 4.39 6.84 12.04
C LEU A 223 3.97 8.12 11.29
N ASP A 224 3.20 7.98 10.22
CA ASP A 224 2.75 9.11 9.42
C ASP A 224 1.92 10.11 10.24
N LEU A 225 1.09 9.63 11.16
CA LEU A 225 0.33 10.51 12.06
C LEU A 225 1.23 11.31 13.00
N MET A 226 2.29 10.70 13.56
CA MET A 226 3.27 11.41 14.40
C MET A 226 4.03 12.45 13.59
N LEU A 227 4.51 12.09 12.39
CA LEU A 227 5.23 13.00 11.50
C LEU A 227 4.34 14.20 11.10
N LYS A 228 3.06 13.97 10.80
CA LYS A 228 2.11 15.04 10.47
C LYS A 228 1.87 15.97 11.64
N ARG A 229 1.64 15.42 12.83
CA ARG A 229 1.39 16.22 14.02
C ARG A 229 2.59 17.10 14.37
N SER A 230 3.78 16.52 14.48
CA SER A 230 4.96 17.17 15.01
C SER A 230 5.74 17.97 13.97
N LEU A 231 5.88 17.46 12.75
CA LEU A 231 6.79 18.02 11.74
C LEU A 231 6.08 18.59 10.50
N LYS A 232 4.76 18.43 10.38
CA LYS A 232 4.02 18.77 9.16
C LYS A 232 4.61 18.07 7.92
N ARG A 233 4.96 16.80 8.08
CA ARG A 233 5.52 15.93 7.03
C ARG A 233 4.81 14.58 7.06
N CYS A 234 4.90 13.84 5.96
CA CYS A 234 4.56 12.41 5.88
C CYS A 234 5.55 11.70 4.98
N VAL A 235 5.51 10.39 4.93
CA VAL A 235 6.40 9.60 4.07
C VAL A 235 5.74 9.40 2.70
N ASP A 236 6.43 9.73 1.61
CA ASP A 236 6.09 9.24 0.28
C ASP A 236 6.62 7.81 0.13
N TRP A 237 5.82 6.84 0.55
CA TRP A 237 6.19 5.42 0.54
C TRP A 237 6.57 4.90 -0.85
N SER A 238 6.16 5.55 -1.92
CA SER A 238 6.55 5.17 -3.27
C SER A 238 8.01 5.48 -3.63
N GLN A 239 8.69 6.28 -2.81
CA GLN A 239 10.12 6.56 -2.97
C GLN A 239 11.01 5.52 -2.29
N ILE A 240 10.40 4.56 -1.58
CA ILE A 240 11.14 3.55 -0.83
C ILE A 240 10.92 2.19 -1.50
N ASN A 241 11.99 1.53 -1.88
CA ASN A 241 11.92 0.17 -2.42
C ASN A 241 11.51 -0.82 -1.31
N LYS A 242 10.61 -1.76 -1.63
CA LYS A 242 10.10 -2.78 -0.70
C LYS A 242 11.22 -3.55 -0.01
N TYR A 243 12.16 -4.05 -0.77
CA TYR A 243 13.23 -4.92 -0.25
C TYR A 243 14.24 -4.14 0.59
N ASP A 244 14.55 -2.90 0.19
CA ASP A 244 15.38 -2.00 0.99
C ASP A 244 14.72 -1.65 2.32
N TYR A 245 13.41 -1.37 2.30
CA TYR A 245 12.64 -1.10 3.52
C TYR A 245 12.62 -2.32 4.46
N LEU A 246 12.29 -3.51 3.95
CA LEU A 246 12.23 -4.72 4.77
C LEU A 246 13.60 -5.10 5.35
N SER A 247 14.67 -4.97 4.55
CA SER A 247 16.05 -5.16 5.03
C SER A 247 16.41 -4.15 6.13
N ALA A 248 16.17 -2.85 5.88
CA ALA A 248 16.45 -1.79 6.83
C ALA A 248 15.66 -1.96 8.15
N MET A 249 14.41 -2.38 8.10
CA MET A 249 13.59 -2.67 9.29
C MET A 249 14.10 -3.90 10.06
N SER A 250 14.61 -4.90 9.38
CA SER A 250 15.25 -6.06 10.02
C SER A 250 16.57 -5.70 10.69
N GLU A 251 17.36 -4.85 10.05
CA GLU A 251 18.66 -4.36 10.54
C GLU A 251 18.49 -3.35 11.69
N SER A 252 17.39 -2.61 11.73
CA SER A 252 17.14 -1.49 12.65
C SER A 252 17.21 -1.84 14.14
N ILE A 253 17.16 -3.11 14.48
CA ILE A 253 17.31 -3.64 15.83
C ILE A 253 18.74 -3.43 16.36
N LEU A 254 19.72 -3.48 15.47
CA LEU A 254 21.14 -3.31 15.78
C LEU A 254 21.67 -1.96 15.30
N ASP A 255 21.22 -1.51 14.13
CA ASP A 255 21.60 -0.27 13.48
C ASP A 255 20.42 0.28 12.67
N ASP A 256 19.86 1.38 13.12
CA ASP A 256 18.71 2.04 12.50
C ASP A 256 19.08 3.09 11.45
N SER A 257 20.37 3.28 11.16
CA SER A 257 20.87 4.31 10.24
C SER A 257 20.23 4.22 8.86
N LYS A 258 20.08 3.00 8.33
CA LYS A 258 19.51 2.75 7.00
C LYS A 258 18.02 3.08 6.91
N ILE A 259 17.22 2.66 7.89
CA ILE A 259 15.79 2.99 7.89
C ILE A 259 15.58 4.49 8.10
N ARG A 260 16.40 5.12 8.92
CA ARG A 260 16.39 6.56 9.16
C ARG A 260 16.69 7.35 7.89
N GLU A 261 17.70 6.92 7.13
CA GLU A 261 18.04 7.52 5.84
C GLU A 261 16.91 7.36 4.81
N LEU A 262 16.37 6.14 4.65
CA LEU A 262 15.27 5.86 3.72
C LEU A 262 14.05 6.74 4.03
N LEU A 263 13.61 6.79 5.28
CA LEU A 263 12.47 7.59 5.70
C LEU A 263 12.73 9.08 5.50
N LYS A 264 13.93 9.59 5.85
CA LYS A 264 14.31 10.99 5.72
C LYS A 264 14.27 11.47 4.27
N ASN A 265 14.79 10.65 3.36
CA ASN A 265 14.82 10.96 1.92
C ASN A 265 13.44 10.92 1.27
N ALA A 266 12.49 10.20 1.86
CA ALA A 266 11.12 10.07 1.38
C ALA A 266 10.14 11.06 2.04
N LEU A 267 10.59 11.96 2.93
CA LEU A 267 9.70 12.94 3.56
C LEU A 267 9.14 13.94 2.56
N THR A 268 7.84 14.19 2.66
CA THR A 268 7.12 15.19 1.85
C THR A 268 6.24 16.10 2.73
N ASP A 269 5.90 17.28 2.23
CA ASP A 269 4.97 18.23 2.86
C ASP A 269 3.52 18.08 2.38
N LYS A 270 3.25 17.09 1.52
CA LYS A 270 1.91 16.83 0.98
C LYS A 270 0.99 16.11 1.97
N ILE A 271 0.87 16.66 3.18
CA ILE A 271 0.16 16.03 4.31
C ILE A 271 -1.36 15.97 4.15
N ASP A 272 -1.94 16.83 3.31
CA ASP A 272 -3.37 16.88 3.03
C ASP A 272 -3.70 16.46 1.59
N ASP A 273 -2.73 15.88 0.88
CA ASP A 273 -2.89 15.39 -0.48
C ASP A 273 -3.49 13.99 -0.45
N ARG A 274 -4.70 13.86 -0.98
CA ARG A 274 -5.41 12.58 -1.01
C ARG A 274 -4.69 11.52 -1.87
N GLU A 275 -4.07 11.92 -2.99
CA GLU A 275 -3.32 10.98 -3.82
C GLU A 275 -2.12 10.44 -3.06
N MET A 276 -1.46 11.27 -2.26
CA MET A 276 -0.36 10.85 -1.40
C MET A 276 -0.82 9.80 -0.38
N PHE A 277 -1.98 10.01 0.24
CA PHE A 277 -2.57 9.03 1.16
C PHE A 277 -2.86 7.69 0.52
N MET A 278 -3.61 7.72 -0.59
CA MET A 278 -4.02 6.50 -1.28
C MET A 278 -2.79 5.71 -1.73
N LYS A 279 -1.80 6.41 -2.28
CA LYS A 279 -0.52 5.85 -2.66
C LYS A 279 0.24 5.26 -1.47
N GLY A 280 0.28 5.97 -0.35
CA GLY A 280 0.90 5.48 0.88
C GLY A 280 0.28 4.18 1.39
N ILE A 281 -1.05 4.07 1.37
CA ILE A 281 -1.75 2.83 1.71
C ILE A 281 -1.39 1.71 0.73
N ASP A 282 -1.41 1.98 -0.58
CA ASP A 282 -1.10 0.98 -1.60
C ASP A 282 0.29 0.37 -1.40
N TYR A 283 1.31 1.21 -1.20
CA TYR A 283 2.68 0.76 -0.94
C TYR A 283 2.82 0.07 0.42
N SER A 284 2.14 0.58 1.45
CA SER A 284 2.15 -0.06 2.77
C SER A 284 1.62 -1.50 2.73
N TYR A 285 0.60 -1.77 1.92
CA TYR A 285 0.09 -3.13 1.75
C TYR A 285 0.98 -3.98 0.85
N TYR A 286 1.52 -3.39 -0.21
CA TYR A 286 2.49 -4.06 -1.08
C TYR A 286 3.72 -4.58 -0.30
N TYR A 287 4.19 -3.88 0.72
CA TYR A 287 5.33 -4.34 1.54
C TYR A 287 5.02 -5.62 2.33
N GLU A 288 3.75 -5.98 2.53
CA GLU A 288 3.35 -7.20 3.23
C GLU A 288 3.09 -8.39 2.27
N GLU A 289 3.02 -8.15 0.97
CA GLU A 289 2.87 -9.21 -0.03
C GLU A 289 4.15 -10.09 -0.05
N ALA A 290 3.96 -11.41 -0.07
CA ALA A 290 5.05 -12.41 -0.03
C ALA A 290 5.82 -12.49 -1.34
#